data_4e584f9493b4c7552b360537e8ba4e09
#
_entry.id   4e584f9493b4c7552b360537e8ba4e09
#
_cell.length_a   1.000
_cell.length_b   1.000
_cell.length_c   1.000
_cell.angle_alpha   90.00
_cell.angle_beta   90.00
_cell.angle_gamma   90.00
#
_symmetry.space_group_name_H-M   'P 1'
#
loop_
_entity.id
_entity.type
_entity.pdbx_description
1 polymer ?
#
loop_
_entity_poly.entity_id
_entity_poly.type
_entity_poly.pdbx_seq_one_letter_code
_entity_poly.pdbx_strand_id
1 'polypeptide(L)'
;MQLPTTDPKLDLESAYEACRTITRREAKNFYYAFLTLPAAKRRAIYAAYAFCRLCDDSVDEETSADAKLKALSNLQANLDNTYSGSASSPVYVALADVARNYKIPQAYFQEIILGVESDLVKDRFQNFDELKDYCYRVASVVGLICLQIFGYKDDDAKEYAVDLGLAMQLTNIIRDVREDLDMGRVYLPQDEMARFGYSEEEIGRAHV
;
A
#
# COMPACT_ATOMS: atom_id res chain seq x y z
N MET A 1 -12.34 38.69 -27.12
CA MET A 1 -13.16 37.81 -26.25
C MET A 1 -12.23 36.72 -25.76
N GLN A 2 -11.58 36.99 -24.62
CA GLN A 2 -10.63 36.06 -23.99
C GLN A 2 -11.43 35.03 -23.21
N LEU A 3 -11.21 33.73 -23.53
CA LEU A 3 -11.72 32.61 -22.74
C LEU A 3 -11.00 32.61 -21.40
N PRO A 4 -11.68 32.37 -20.27
CA PRO A 4 -11.01 32.25 -18.99
C PRO A 4 -10.26 30.91 -18.93
N THR A 5 -8.93 30.99 -18.93
CA THR A 5 -8.05 29.89 -18.52
C THR A 5 -8.05 29.82 -17.01
N THR A 6 -8.98 29.10 -16.44
CA THR A 6 -8.86 28.62 -15.06
C THR A 6 -8.99 27.11 -15.13
N ASP A 7 -7.84 26.42 -15.08
CA ASP A 7 -7.83 25.08 -14.53
C ASP A 7 -8.54 25.14 -13.16
N PRO A 8 -9.61 24.38 -12.93
CA PRO A 8 -10.22 24.36 -11.64
C PRO A 8 -9.13 23.81 -10.70
N LYS A 9 -8.58 24.66 -9.80
CA LYS A 9 -7.80 24.20 -8.67
C LYS A 9 -8.62 23.08 -8.04
N LEU A 10 -8.11 21.86 -8.08
CA LEU A 10 -8.77 20.72 -7.49
C LEU A 10 -8.99 21.10 -6.01
N ASP A 11 -10.26 21.27 -5.64
CA ASP A 11 -10.61 21.64 -4.28
C ASP A 11 -10.24 20.50 -3.32
N LEU A 12 -9.59 20.84 -2.22
CA LEU A 12 -9.11 19.89 -1.23
C LEU A 12 -10.27 19.02 -0.67
N GLU A 13 -11.45 19.59 -0.49
CA GLU A 13 -12.61 18.84 0.00
C GLU A 13 -13.07 17.80 -1.03
N SER A 14 -13.09 18.16 -2.31
CA SER A 14 -13.37 17.22 -3.41
C SER A 14 -12.32 16.12 -3.50
N ALA A 15 -11.05 16.44 -3.24
CA ALA A 15 -9.96 15.44 -3.20
C ALA A 15 -10.17 14.43 -2.06
N TYR A 16 -10.53 14.88 -0.87
CA TYR A 16 -10.84 13.98 0.25
C TYR A 16 -12.12 13.15 0.02
N GLU A 17 -13.13 13.70 -0.64
CA GLU A 17 -14.35 12.95 -0.95
C GLU A 17 -14.06 11.85 -2.01
N ALA A 18 -13.17 12.10 -2.96
CA ALA A 18 -12.68 11.07 -3.89
C ALA A 18 -11.99 9.93 -3.12
N CYS A 19 -11.08 10.23 -2.19
CA CYS A 19 -10.41 9.23 -1.36
C CYS A 19 -11.41 8.44 -0.49
N ARG A 20 -12.40 9.12 0.08
CA ARG A 20 -13.48 8.47 0.85
C ARG A 20 -14.29 7.51 -0.02
N THR A 21 -14.60 7.91 -1.24
CA THR A 21 -15.37 7.08 -2.19
C THR A 21 -14.59 5.82 -2.57
N ILE A 22 -13.29 5.95 -2.89
CA ILE A 22 -12.40 4.82 -3.16
C ILE A 22 -12.38 3.88 -1.95
N THR A 23 -12.11 4.41 -0.75
CA THR A 23 -12.05 3.60 0.48
C THR A 23 -13.36 2.87 0.76
N ARG A 24 -14.51 3.54 0.57
CA ARG A 24 -15.82 2.93 0.80
C ARG A 24 -16.11 1.78 -0.17
N ARG A 25 -15.67 1.92 -1.42
CA ARG A 25 -15.88 0.91 -2.48
C ARG A 25 -14.98 -0.31 -2.25
N GLU A 26 -13.70 -0.08 -1.95
CA GLU A 26 -12.68 -1.13 -1.96
C GLU A 26 -12.42 -1.74 -0.56
N ALA A 27 -12.47 -0.92 0.50
CA ALA A 27 -12.07 -1.33 1.85
C ALA A 27 -13.21 -1.81 2.74
N LYS A 28 -14.36 -2.15 2.20
CA LYS A 28 -15.60 -2.60 2.89
C LYS A 28 -15.55 -2.66 4.43
N ASN A 29 -14.88 -3.67 5.00
CA ASN A 29 -14.81 -3.87 6.46
C ASN A 29 -14.00 -2.78 7.16
N PHE A 30 -12.87 -2.35 6.59
CA PHE A 30 -12.04 -1.28 7.16
C PHE A 30 -12.74 0.07 7.14
N TYR A 31 -13.55 0.35 6.11
CA TYR A 31 -14.31 1.60 6.04
C TYR A 31 -15.18 1.82 7.28
N TYR A 32 -15.88 0.78 7.74
CA TYR A 32 -16.73 0.88 8.95
C TYR A 32 -15.88 1.06 10.22
N ALA A 33 -14.75 0.39 10.32
CA ALA A 33 -13.82 0.61 11.43
C ALA A 33 -13.29 2.06 11.45
N PHE A 34 -12.98 2.63 10.29
CA PHE A 34 -12.52 4.02 10.19
C PHE A 34 -13.57 5.06 10.61
N LEU A 35 -14.88 4.74 10.56
CA LEU A 35 -15.92 5.64 11.02
C LEU A 35 -15.82 5.99 12.52
N THR A 36 -15.15 5.14 13.31
CA THR A 36 -14.92 5.38 14.74
C THR A 36 -13.84 6.44 15.02
N LEU A 37 -13.02 6.77 13.99
CA LEU A 37 -11.94 7.74 14.12
C LEU A 37 -12.45 9.19 14.12
N PRO A 38 -11.78 10.12 14.82
CA PRO A 38 -11.99 11.55 14.66
C PRO A 38 -11.90 11.97 13.20
N ALA A 39 -12.71 12.91 12.76
CA ALA A 39 -12.89 13.29 11.36
C ALA A 39 -11.57 13.57 10.63
N ALA A 40 -10.63 14.30 11.25
CA ALA A 40 -9.33 14.63 10.65
C ALA A 40 -8.49 13.37 10.41
N LYS A 41 -8.37 12.47 11.40
CA LYS A 41 -7.63 11.22 11.28
C LYS A 41 -8.28 10.28 10.27
N ARG A 42 -9.60 10.20 10.27
CA ARG A 42 -10.37 9.40 9.32
C ARG A 42 -10.12 9.84 7.88
N ARG A 43 -10.15 11.15 7.59
CA ARG A 43 -9.83 11.70 6.25
C ARG A 43 -8.40 11.36 5.84
N ALA A 44 -7.44 11.45 6.76
CA ALA A 44 -6.06 11.11 6.51
C ALA A 44 -5.88 9.62 6.17
N ILE A 45 -6.55 8.73 6.91
CA ILE A 45 -6.53 7.28 6.60
C ILE A 45 -7.17 7.00 5.23
N TYR A 46 -8.26 7.68 4.86
CA TYR A 46 -8.84 7.52 3.53
C TYR A 46 -7.86 7.92 2.41
N ALA A 47 -7.10 9.01 2.59
CA ALA A 47 -6.10 9.43 1.60
C ALA A 47 -4.95 8.43 1.49
N ALA A 48 -4.43 7.95 2.63
CA ALA A 48 -3.38 6.93 2.65
C ALA A 48 -3.85 5.62 2.00
N TYR A 49 -5.04 5.13 2.35
CA TYR A 49 -5.63 3.94 1.74
C TYR A 49 -5.85 4.11 0.23
N ALA A 50 -6.40 5.26 -0.18
CA ALA A 50 -6.65 5.54 -1.60
C ALA A 50 -5.34 5.57 -2.42
N PHE A 51 -4.23 6.00 -1.82
CA PHE A 51 -2.92 5.92 -2.46
C PHE A 51 -2.45 4.48 -2.61
N CYS A 52 -2.53 3.65 -1.57
CA CYS A 52 -2.19 2.23 -1.67
C CYS A 52 -3.00 1.56 -2.79
N ARG A 53 -4.31 1.77 -2.78
CA ARG A 53 -5.19 1.19 -3.81
C ARG A 53 -4.87 1.70 -5.22
N LEU A 54 -4.52 3.00 -5.36
CA LEU A 54 -4.06 3.55 -6.63
C LEU A 54 -2.79 2.87 -7.13
N CYS A 55 -1.85 2.54 -6.24
CA CYS A 55 -0.63 1.82 -6.60
C CYS A 55 -0.96 0.42 -7.13
N ASP A 56 -1.81 -0.34 -6.44
CA ASP A 56 -2.24 -1.67 -6.85
C ASP A 56 -2.96 -1.62 -8.20
N ASP A 57 -4.02 -0.81 -8.32
CA ASP A 57 -4.83 -0.70 -9.55
C ASP A 57 -3.99 -0.27 -10.77
N SER A 58 -3.03 0.66 -10.58
CA SER A 58 -2.19 1.17 -11.68
C SER A 58 -1.34 0.09 -12.35
N VAL A 59 -1.08 -1.01 -11.66
CA VAL A 59 -0.26 -2.11 -12.16
C VAL A 59 -1.13 -3.30 -12.58
N ASP A 60 -2.22 -3.55 -11.86
CA ASP A 60 -3.12 -4.67 -12.13
C ASP A 60 -3.92 -4.46 -13.43
N GLU A 61 -4.24 -3.21 -13.77
CA GLU A 61 -4.95 -2.86 -15.01
C GLU A 61 -4.08 -3.03 -16.27
N GLU A 62 -2.76 -3.12 -16.12
CA GLU A 62 -1.82 -3.19 -17.24
C GLU A 62 -1.51 -4.63 -17.63
N THR A 63 -1.52 -4.90 -18.92
CA THR A 63 -1.38 -6.26 -19.47
C THR A 63 0.04 -6.61 -19.93
N SER A 64 0.91 -5.62 -20.16
CA SER A 64 2.27 -5.82 -20.62
C SER A 64 3.30 -5.39 -19.58
N ALA A 65 4.46 -6.05 -19.55
CA ALA A 65 5.55 -5.71 -18.64
C ALA A 65 6.03 -4.25 -18.82
N ASP A 66 6.13 -3.78 -20.06
CA ASP A 66 6.55 -2.39 -20.35
C ASP A 66 5.51 -1.38 -19.85
N ALA A 67 4.21 -1.68 -19.97
CA ALA A 67 3.14 -0.82 -19.46
C ALA A 67 3.17 -0.77 -17.91
N LYS A 68 3.39 -1.90 -17.26
CA LYS A 68 3.56 -1.99 -15.79
C LYS A 68 4.76 -1.18 -15.29
N LEU A 69 5.90 -1.28 -15.95
CA LEU A 69 7.09 -0.46 -15.61
C LEU A 69 6.83 1.03 -15.81
N LYS A 70 6.10 1.40 -16.87
CA LYS A 70 5.69 2.79 -17.09
C LYS A 70 4.73 3.28 -16.01
N ALA A 71 3.77 2.46 -15.58
CA ALA A 71 2.86 2.77 -14.49
C ALA A 71 3.62 3.04 -13.18
N LEU A 72 4.59 2.18 -12.81
CA LEU A 72 5.46 2.39 -11.65
C LEU A 72 6.26 3.71 -11.75
N SER A 73 6.83 4.00 -12.91
CA SER A 73 7.55 5.27 -13.13
C SER A 73 6.63 6.48 -12.97
N ASN A 74 5.38 6.38 -13.42
CA ASN A 74 4.38 7.43 -13.26
C ASN A 74 3.96 7.60 -11.78
N LEU A 75 3.79 6.51 -11.04
CA LEU A 75 3.51 6.55 -9.59
C LEU A 75 4.61 7.29 -8.84
N GLN A 76 5.89 6.95 -9.12
CA GLN A 76 7.04 7.62 -8.50
C GLN A 76 7.08 9.10 -8.85
N ALA A 77 6.94 9.46 -10.12
CA ALA A 77 6.96 10.86 -10.56
C ALA A 77 5.82 11.68 -9.94
N ASN A 78 4.62 11.11 -9.84
CA ASN A 78 3.48 11.77 -9.20
C ASN A 78 3.68 11.91 -7.67
N LEU A 79 4.31 10.94 -7.01
CA LEU A 79 4.68 11.05 -5.61
C LEU A 79 5.72 12.18 -5.39
N ASP A 80 6.75 12.27 -6.24
CA ASP A 80 7.75 13.35 -6.19
C ASP A 80 7.10 14.73 -6.39
N ASN A 81 6.18 14.84 -7.36
CA ASN A 81 5.38 16.04 -7.59
C ASN A 81 4.51 16.40 -6.38
N THR A 82 3.96 15.40 -5.70
CA THR A 82 3.15 15.58 -4.48
C THR A 82 3.96 16.26 -3.37
N TYR A 83 5.17 15.78 -3.12
CA TYR A 83 6.05 16.34 -2.09
C TYR A 83 6.70 17.67 -2.51
N SER A 84 6.85 17.94 -3.80
CA SER A 84 7.31 19.25 -4.33
C SER A 84 6.19 20.31 -4.40
N GLY A 85 4.94 19.95 -4.10
CA GLY A 85 3.80 20.89 -4.11
C GLY A 85 3.09 21.02 -5.46
N SER A 86 3.29 20.08 -6.38
CA SER A 86 2.72 20.06 -7.74
C SER A 86 1.73 18.91 -7.94
N ALA A 87 1.00 18.51 -6.90
CA ALA A 87 0.01 17.43 -6.98
C ALA A 87 -1.11 17.76 -7.98
N SER A 88 -1.45 16.81 -8.87
CA SER A 88 -2.34 17.07 -10.01
C SER A 88 -3.62 16.22 -10.05
N SER A 89 -3.76 15.20 -9.19
CA SER A 89 -4.98 14.39 -9.12
C SER A 89 -5.56 14.36 -7.71
N PRO A 90 -6.86 14.02 -7.55
CA PRO A 90 -7.52 14.06 -6.24
C PRO A 90 -6.77 13.29 -5.15
N VAL A 91 -6.31 12.07 -5.43
CA VAL A 91 -5.59 11.24 -4.45
C VAL A 91 -4.29 11.91 -4.03
N TYR A 92 -3.51 12.43 -4.98
CA TYR A 92 -2.24 13.09 -4.67
C TYR A 92 -2.41 14.44 -3.98
N VAL A 93 -3.48 15.19 -4.29
CA VAL A 93 -3.82 16.45 -3.57
C VAL A 93 -4.15 16.17 -2.12
N ALA A 94 -5.00 15.18 -1.84
CA ALA A 94 -5.31 14.77 -0.48
C ALA A 94 -4.07 14.22 0.25
N LEU A 95 -3.24 13.42 -0.45
CA LEU A 95 -2.00 12.87 0.08
C LEU A 95 -1.01 13.98 0.46
N ALA A 96 -0.85 15.02 -0.36
CA ALA A 96 0.02 16.17 -0.07
C ALA A 96 -0.37 16.88 1.22
N ASP A 97 -1.67 17.09 1.43
CA ASP A 97 -2.19 17.71 2.65
C ASP A 97 -1.94 16.81 3.87
N VAL A 98 -2.23 15.51 3.77
CA VAL A 98 -1.99 14.53 4.83
C VAL A 98 -0.50 14.42 5.16
N ALA A 99 0.36 14.28 4.15
CA ALA A 99 1.80 14.16 4.35
C ALA A 99 2.38 15.37 5.10
N ARG A 100 1.91 16.57 4.78
CA ARG A 100 2.31 17.81 5.43
C ARG A 100 1.80 17.89 6.87
N ASN A 101 0.49 17.64 7.08
CA ASN A 101 -0.14 17.82 8.38
C ASN A 101 0.33 16.80 9.41
N TYR A 102 0.62 15.57 8.97
CA TYR A 102 1.06 14.48 9.84
C TYR A 102 2.57 14.18 9.73
N LYS A 103 3.31 15.00 8.96
CA LYS A 103 4.77 14.88 8.76
C LYS A 103 5.18 13.47 8.32
N ILE A 104 4.43 12.87 7.39
CA ILE A 104 4.72 11.54 6.89
C ILE A 104 5.89 11.62 5.92
N PRO A 105 7.00 10.88 6.14
CA PRO A 105 8.12 10.85 5.22
C PRO A 105 7.73 10.31 3.85
N GLN A 106 8.20 10.93 2.77
CA GLN A 106 8.01 10.42 1.40
C GLN A 106 8.48 8.98 1.24
N ALA A 107 9.57 8.62 1.91
CA ALA A 107 10.14 7.28 1.88
C ALA A 107 9.12 6.18 2.22
N TYR A 108 8.13 6.45 3.08
CA TYR A 108 7.11 5.44 3.40
C TYR A 108 6.21 5.14 2.21
N PHE A 109 5.84 6.14 1.43
CA PHE A 109 5.05 5.94 0.22
C PHE A 109 5.88 5.36 -0.94
N GLN A 110 7.19 5.67 -0.98
CA GLN A 110 8.12 5.03 -1.93
C GLN A 110 8.25 3.53 -1.68
N GLU A 111 8.34 3.10 -0.40
CA GLU A 111 8.37 1.67 -0.06
C GLU A 111 7.09 0.93 -0.49
N ILE A 112 5.92 1.57 -0.45
CA ILE A 112 4.68 0.97 -1.00
C ILE A 112 4.81 0.73 -2.51
N ILE A 113 5.32 1.71 -3.27
CA ILE A 113 5.54 1.55 -4.72
C ILE A 113 6.55 0.43 -4.99
N LEU A 114 7.64 0.34 -4.21
CA LEU A 114 8.61 -0.75 -4.30
C LEU A 114 8.02 -2.11 -3.91
N GLY A 115 7.04 -2.13 -3.01
CA GLY A 115 6.26 -3.33 -2.68
C GLY A 115 5.48 -3.84 -3.89
N VAL A 116 4.73 -2.95 -4.55
CA VAL A 116 3.99 -3.28 -5.77
C VAL A 116 4.94 -3.71 -6.90
N GLU A 117 6.09 -3.04 -7.06
CA GLU A 117 7.12 -3.48 -8.01
C GLU A 117 7.62 -4.90 -7.70
N SER A 118 7.81 -5.23 -6.42
CA SER A 118 8.26 -6.55 -6.00
C SER A 118 7.29 -7.66 -6.43
N ASP A 119 5.98 -7.41 -6.39
CA ASP A 119 4.95 -8.36 -6.82
C ASP A 119 4.97 -8.63 -8.34
N LEU A 120 5.62 -7.78 -9.14
CA LEU A 120 5.77 -8.00 -10.58
C LEU A 120 6.95 -8.87 -10.96
N VAL A 121 7.98 -8.90 -10.11
CA VAL A 121 9.27 -9.54 -10.44
C VAL A 121 9.59 -10.73 -9.55
N LYS A 122 8.86 -10.91 -8.45
CA LYS A 122 9.18 -11.91 -7.45
C LYS A 122 7.93 -12.70 -7.05
N ASP A 123 7.92 -13.97 -7.43
CA ASP A 123 6.85 -14.92 -7.12
C ASP A 123 7.30 -15.99 -6.10
N ARG A 124 8.59 -16.00 -5.71
CA ARG A 124 9.21 -16.93 -4.77
C ARG A 124 10.22 -16.21 -3.88
N PHE A 125 10.33 -16.65 -2.63
CA PHE A 125 11.26 -16.12 -1.62
C PHE A 125 12.23 -17.22 -1.20
N GLN A 126 13.55 -16.94 -1.25
CA GLN A 126 14.56 -17.96 -0.95
C GLN A 126 14.65 -18.26 0.54
N ASN A 127 14.47 -17.24 1.39
CA ASN A 127 14.59 -17.33 2.83
C ASN A 127 13.64 -16.32 3.51
N PHE A 128 13.57 -16.42 4.85
CA PHE A 128 12.70 -15.55 5.63
C PHE A 128 13.09 -14.07 5.60
N ASP A 129 14.39 -13.75 5.45
CA ASP A 129 14.83 -12.36 5.39
C ASP A 129 14.28 -11.67 4.12
N GLU A 130 14.30 -12.36 2.99
CA GLU A 130 13.68 -11.84 1.76
C GLU A 130 12.16 -11.63 1.88
N LEU A 131 11.48 -12.56 2.54
CA LEU A 131 10.05 -12.44 2.81
C LEU A 131 9.78 -11.28 3.78
N LYS A 132 10.61 -11.10 4.80
CA LYS A 132 10.51 -10.02 5.77
C LYS A 132 10.65 -8.64 5.10
N ASP A 133 11.61 -8.49 4.18
CA ASP A 133 11.79 -7.27 3.41
C ASP A 133 10.55 -6.93 2.55
N TYR A 134 9.95 -7.94 1.94
CA TYR A 134 8.69 -7.79 1.21
C TYR A 134 7.55 -7.36 2.16
N CYS A 135 7.35 -8.08 3.26
CA CYS A 135 6.31 -7.77 4.25
C CYS A 135 6.48 -6.35 4.83
N TYR A 136 7.72 -5.89 5.00
CA TYR A 136 7.98 -4.52 5.43
C TYR A 136 7.38 -3.52 4.46
N ARG A 137 7.59 -3.69 3.16
CA ARG A 137 7.12 -2.77 2.11
C ARG A 137 5.61 -2.75 1.97
N VAL A 138 4.96 -3.92 2.00
CA VAL A 138 3.52 -4.03 1.72
C VAL A 138 2.63 -3.88 2.96
N ALA A 139 3.19 -4.02 4.18
CA ALA A 139 2.40 -3.99 5.41
C ALA A 139 3.00 -3.13 6.53
N SER A 140 4.29 -3.33 6.88
CA SER A 140 4.89 -2.60 8.01
C SER A 140 4.92 -1.10 7.77
N VAL A 141 5.22 -0.66 6.56
CA VAL A 141 5.22 0.76 6.18
C VAL A 141 3.82 1.37 6.28
N VAL A 142 2.77 0.63 5.96
CA VAL A 142 1.38 1.06 6.17
C VAL A 142 1.11 1.30 7.65
N GLY A 143 1.63 0.42 8.52
CA GLY A 143 1.60 0.60 9.97
C GLY A 143 2.30 1.88 10.42
N LEU A 144 3.48 2.21 9.86
CA LEU A 144 4.22 3.44 10.13
C LEU A 144 3.44 4.69 9.68
N ILE A 145 2.77 4.66 8.53
CA ILE A 145 1.90 5.74 8.06
C ILE A 145 0.72 5.93 9.02
N CYS A 146 0.06 4.86 9.43
CA CYS A 146 -1.02 4.88 10.42
C CYS A 146 -0.54 5.48 11.76
N LEU A 147 0.67 5.10 12.21
CA LEU A 147 1.27 5.61 13.43
C LEU A 147 1.47 7.13 13.38
N GLN A 148 1.94 7.68 12.26
CA GLN A 148 2.06 9.13 12.07
C GLN A 148 0.69 9.83 12.17
N ILE A 149 -0.35 9.25 11.56
CA ILE A 149 -1.71 9.81 11.59
C ILE A 149 -2.33 9.73 12.99
N PHE A 150 -2.13 8.61 13.69
CA PHE A 150 -2.68 8.42 15.04
C PHE A 150 -1.90 9.20 16.11
N GLY A 151 -0.63 9.48 15.85
CA GLY A 151 0.30 10.05 16.80
C GLY A 151 0.81 9.00 17.81
N TYR A 152 2.00 9.21 18.31
CA TYR A 152 2.67 8.34 19.28
C TYR A 152 3.47 9.17 20.28
N LYS A 153 3.87 8.57 21.40
CA LYS A 153 4.54 9.29 22.50
C LYS A 153 6.06 9.10 22.49
N ASP A 154 6.52 7.93 22.05
CA ASP A 154 7.94 7.58 22.00
C ASP A 154 8.24 6.83 20.69
N ASP A 155 9.53 6.78 20.34
CA ASP A 155 9.97 6.19 19.07
C ASP A 155 9.89 4.66 19.04
N ASP A 156 9.80 3.99 20.21
CA ASP A 156 9.64 2.54 20.29
C ASP A 156 8.33 2.09 19.63
N ALA A 157 7.33 2.98 19.57
CA ALA A 157 6.08 2.72 18.86
C ALA A 157 6.28 2.38 17.36
N LYS A 158 7.38 2.83 16.74
CA LYS A 158 7.69 2.50 15.35
C LYS A 158 8.07 1.03 15.18
N GLU A 159 8.84 0.49 16.11
CA GLU A 159 9.20 -0.93 16.12
C GLU A 159 7.94 -1.80 16.25
N TYR A 160 7.05 -1.48 17.19
CA TYR A 160 5.78 -2.17 17.33
C TYR A 160 4.89 -2.06 16.08
N ALA A 161 4.89 -0.92 15.38
CA ALA A 161 4.13 -0.76 14.14
C ALA A 161 4.71 -1.64 13.02
N VAL A 162 6.02 -1.76 12.93
CA VAL A 162 6.73 -2.64 11.98
C VAL A 162 6.41 -4.10 12.27
N ASP A 163 6.53 -4.53 13.52
CA ASP A 163 6.28 -5.91 13.94
C ASP A 163 4.81 -6.31 13.74
N LEU A 164 3.88 -5.40 14.05
CA LEU A 164 2.46 -5.64 13.83
C LEU A 164 2.15 -5.79 12.33
N GLY A 165 2.74 -4.94 11.49
CA GLY A 165 2.59 -5.04 10.04
C GLY A 165 3.11 -6.36 9.50
N LEU A 166 4.31 -6.77 9.93
CA LEU A 166 4.89 -8.08 9.60
C LEU A 166 3.97 -9.23 10.03
N ALA A 167 3.50 -9.22 11.30
CA ALA A 167 2.63 -10.26 11.81
C ALA A 167 1.31 -10.36 11.04
N MET A 168 0.71 -9.22 10.67
CA MET A 168 -0.51 -9.17 9.87
C MET A 168 -0.28 -9.74 8.46
N GLN A 169 0.84 -9.39 7.81
CA GLN A 169 1.13 -9.90 6.46
C GLN A 169 1.45 -11.39 6.47
N LEU A 170 2.20 -11.89 7.45
CA LEU A 170 2.41 -13.32 7.62
C LEU A 170 1.09 -14.07 7.84
N THR A 171 0.16 -13.47 8.58
CA THR A 171 -1.18 -14.04 8.77
C THR A 171 -1.96 -14.11 7.46
N ASN A 172 -1.88 -13.06 6.61
CA ASN A 172 -2.49 -13.04 5.29
C ASN A 172 -1.88 -14.14 4.40
N ILE A 173 -0.56 -14.24 4.34
CA ILE A 173 0.17 -15.26 3.57
C ILE A 173 -0.24 -16.68 3.98
N ILE A 174 -0.36 -16.95 5.29
CA ILE A 174 -0.79 -18.26 5.77
C ILE A 174 -2.25 -18.53 5.45
N ARG A 175 -3.12 -17.54 5.53
CA ARG A 175 -4.54 -17.67 5.20
C ARG A 175 -4.76 -17.95 3.70
N ASP A 176 -3.99 -17.26 2.85
CA ASP A 176 -4.24 -17.18 1.42
C ASP A 176 -3.32 -18.11 0.58
N VAL A 177 -2.57 -19.03 1.24
CA VAL A 177 -1.59 -19.95 0.62
C VAL A 177 -2.13 -20.64 -0.63
N ARG A 178 -3.39 -21.08 -0.62
CA ARG A 178 -4.02 -21.74 -1.76
C ARG A 178 -4.34 -20.77 -2.89
N GLU A 179 -4.90 -19.62 -2.55
CA GLU A 179 -5.27 -18.59 -3.53
C GLU A 179 -4.04 -18.01 -4.20
N ASP A 180 -2.95 -17.78 -3.42
CA ASP A 180 -1.67 -17.31 -3.94
C ASP A 180 -1.05 -18.32 -4.91
N LEU A 181 -1.10 -19.62 -4.57
CA LEU A 181 -0.60 -20.66 -5.47
C LEU A 181 -1.39 -20.72 -6.80
N ASP A 182 -2.72 -20.59 -6.75
CA ASP A 182 -3.57 -20.57 -7.94
C ASP A 182 -3.24 -19.36 -8.85
N MET A 183 -2.69 -18.27 -8.29
CA MET A 183 -2.13 -17.11 -9.01
C MET A 183 -0.65 -17.28 -9.41
N GLY A 184 -0.04 -18.43 -9.12
CA GLY A 184 1.36 -18.73 -9.44
C GLY A 184 2.36 -18.16 -8.42
N ARG A 185 1.92 -17.72 -7.24
CA ARG A 185 2.76 -17.12 -6.19
C ARG A 185 2.92 -18.08 -4.99
N VAL A 186 4.14 -18.18 -4.46
CA VAL A 186 4.44 -18.92 -3.23
C VAL A 186 5.28 -18.05 -2.32
N TYR A 187 4.67 -17.50 -1.28
CA TYR A 187 5.33 -16.65 -0.30
C TYR A 187 6.08 -17.43 0.78
N LEU A 188 5.81 -18.74 0.95
CA LEU A 188 6.53 -19.55 1.92
C LEU A 188 8.01 -19.64 1.52
N PRO A 189 8.98 -19.33 2.43
CA PRO A 189 10.41 -19.39 2.11
C PRO A 189 10.85 -20.78 1.66
N GLN A 190 11.60 -20.82 0.55
CA GLN A 190 12.02 -22.09 -0.07
C GLN A 190 12.92 -22.93 0.86
N ASP A 191 13.81 -22.27 1.62
CA ASP A 191 14.68 -22.93 2.61
C ASP A 191 13.88 -23.53 3.76
N GLU A 192 12.83 -22.85 4.25
CA GLU A 192 11.94 -23.37 5.28
C GLU A 192 11.11 -24.55 4.75
N MET A 193 10.57 -24.43 3.54
CA MET A 193 9.85 -25.54 2.88
C MET A 193 10.75 -26.78 2.77
N ALA A 194 12.00 -26.62 2.29
CA ALA A 194 12.95 -27.70 2.17
C ALA A 194 13.31 -28.31 3.55
N ARG A 195 13.49 -27.46 4.58
CA ARG A 195 13.77 -27.87 5.95
C ARG A 195 12.70 -28.77 6.54
N PHE A 196 11.43 -28.53 6.22
CA PHE A 196 10.30 -29.32 6.69
C PHE A 196 9.89 -30.42 5.71
N GLY A 197 10.64 -30.63 4.63
CA GLY A 197 10.32 -31.64 3.61
C GLY A 197 9.02 -31.39 2.89
N TYR A 198 8.64 -30.12 2.73
CA TYR A 198 7.39 -29.68 2.11
C TYR A 198 7.67 -29.09 0.73
N SER A 199 6.92 -29.52 -0.27
CA SER A 199 7.07 -29.07 -1.66
C SER A 199 5.90 -28.22 -2.14
N GLU A 200 6.10 -27.44 -3.21
CA GLU A 200 5.01 -26.67 -3.82
C GLU A 200 3.84 -27.54 -4.29
N GLU A 201 4.10 -28.80 -4.70
CA GLU A 201 3.06 -29.75 -5.10
C GLU A 201 2.16 -30.17 -3.92
N GLU A 202 2.66 -30.03 -2.70
CA GLU A 202 1.93 -30.36 -1.47
C GLU A 202 1.14 -29.18 -0.92
N ILE A 203 1.45 -27.97 -1.38
CA ILE A 203 0.70 -26.76 -1.03
C ILE A 203 -0.76 -26.95 -1.51
N GLY A 204 -1.71 -26.70 -0.61
CA GLY A 204 -3.14 -26.85 -0.90
C GLY A 204 -3.71 -28.26 -0.76
N ARG A 205 -2.88 -29.30 -0.55
CA ARG A 205 -3.39 -30.62 -0.15
C ARG A 205 -3.76 -30.68 1.34
N ALA A 206 -3.15 -29.83 2.14
CA ALA A 206 -3.38 -29.78 3.60
C ALA A 206 -4.59 -28.93 4.00
N HIS A 207 -5.28 -28.30 3.06
CA HIS A 207 -6.41 -27.39 3.30
C HIS A 207 -7.74 -27.98 2.77
N VAL A 208 -7.87 -29.30 2.76
CA VAL A 208 -9.11 -30.02 2.46
C VAL A 208 -9.77 -30.49 3.73
#